data_e533692d5f79b55d3e13454079c17495
#
_entry.id   e533692d5f79b55d3e13454079c17495
#
_cell.length_a   1.000
_cell.length_b   1.000
_cell.length_c   1.000
_cell.angle_alpha   90.00
_cell.angle_beta   90.00
_cell.angle_gamma   90.00
#
_symmetry.space_group_name_H-M   'P 1'
#
loop_
_entity.id
_entity.type
_entity.pdbx_description
1 polymer ?
#
loop_
_entity_poly.entity_id
_entity_poly.type
_entity_poly.pdbx_seq_one_letter_code
_entity_poly.pdbx_strand_id
1 'polypeptide(L)'
;MSISNAEWEIMRVVWTKEETTSSQILEILEQKTDWTASTVKTLLKRLVDKGYLATQKSGKSFLYSALVSEEEAINRQADELFDKFCQRKYTAIIKHLVETTPMTMADINDLQALLLSKKEEALEEVPCNCIPGQCRCKEHLSA
;
A
#
# COMPACT_ATOMS: atom_id res chain seq x y z
N MET A 1 -7.26 8.56 -2.19
CA MET A 1 -6.46 8.76 -3.41
C MET A 1 -5.19 7.92 -3.37
N SER A 2 -4.85 7.36 -4.51
CA SER A 2 -3.66 6.52 -4.63
C SER A 2 -2.39 7.36 -4.59
N ILE A 3 -1.33 6.83 -4.00
CA ILE A 3 -0.02 7.48 -4.01
C ILE A 3 0.92 6.75 -4.96
N SER A 4 1.81 7.51 -5.60
CA SER A 4 2.79 6.97 -6.55
C SER A 4 3.95 6.28 -5.82
N ASN A 5 4.74 5.51 -6.58
CA ASN A 5 5.94 4.88 -6.02
C ASN A 5 6.92 5.92 -5.46
N ALA A 6 7.05 7.06 -6.15
CA ALA A 6 7.91 8.14 -5.67
C ALA A 6 7.40 8.75 -4.37
N GLU A 7 6.10 9.00 -4.28
CA GLU A 7 5.47 9.50 -3.05
C GLU A 7 5.61 8.49 -1.91
N TRP A 8 5.53 7.20 -2.21
CA TRP A 8 5.72 6.14 -1.22
C TRP A 8 7.11 6.20 -0.58
N GLU A 9 8.13 6.47 -1.38
CA GLU A 9 9.50 6.59 -0.85
C GLU A 9 9.60 7.72 0.18
N ILE A 10 8.91 8.84 -0.06
CA ILE A 10 8.86 9.95 0.90
C ILE A 10 8.13 9.54 2.18
N MET A 11 6.99 8.87 2.04
CA MET A 11 6.22 8.43 3.20
C MET A 11 7.02 7.48 4.09
N ARG A 12 7.84 6.60 3.51
CA ARG A 12 8.68 5.69 4.31
C ARG A 12 9.65 6.46 5.22
N VAL A 13 10.17 7.59 4.75
CA VAL A 13 11.04 8.44 5.58
C VAL A 13 10.23 9.10 6.69
N VAL A 14 9.06 9.65 6.37
CA VAL A 14 8.21 10.32 7.35
C VAL A 14 7.77 9.36 8.45
N TRP A 15 7.33 8.15 8.09
CA TRP A 15 6.95 7.16 9.10
C TRP A 15 8.10 6.76 9.99
N THR A 16 9.31 6.72 9.46
CA THR A 16 10.51 6.34 10.23
C THR A 16 10.93 7.44 11.20
N LYS A 17 10.86 8.71 10.76
CA LYS A 17 11.32 9.85 11.54
C LYS A 17 10.24 10.50 12.40
N GLU A 18 8.97 10.16 12.17
CA GLU A 18 7.79 10.76 12.80
C GLU A 18 7.56 12.21 12.37
N GLU A 19 8.57 13.07 12.51
CA GLU A 19 8.58 14.43 11.98
C GLU A 19 9.87 14.65 11.23
N THR A 20 9.80 15.31 10.09
CA THR A 20 10.98 15.53 9.26
C THR A 20 10.82 16.76 8.37
N THR A 21 11.95 17.25 7.83
CA THR A 21 11.98 18.36 6.89
C THR A 21 12.29 17.86 5.48
N SER A 22 12.04 18.71 4.47
CA SER A 22 12.39 18.36 3.08
C SER A 22 13.89 18.10 2.92
N SER A 23 14.73 18.84 3.64
CA SER A 23 16.18 18.66 3.59
C SER A 23 16.61 17.29 4.12
N GLN A 24 16.02 16.85 5.24
CA GLN A 24 16.31 15.55 5.83
C GLN A 24 15.86 14.42 4.92
N ILE A 25 14.69 14.58 4.28
CA ILE A 25 14.17 13.59 3.33
C ILE A 25 15.14 13.46 2.14
N LEU A 26 15.57 14.57 1.58
CA LEU A 26 16.49 14.59 0.45
C LEU A 26 17.81 13.90 0.82
N GLU A 27 18.36 14.24 1.99
CA GLU A 27 19.61 13.64 2.47
C GLU A 27 19.51 12.11 2.55
N ILE A 28 18.40 11.61 3.08
CA ILE A 28 18.20 10.17 3.19
C ILE A 28 18.02 9.52 1.81
N LEU A 29 17.22 10.12 0.95
CA LEU A 29 16.90 9.54 -0.35
C LEU A 29 17.99 9.72 -1.40
N GLU A 30 19.01 10.52 -1.14
CA GLU A 30 20.21 10.58 -1.96
C GLU A 30 20.91 9.24 -2.10
N GLN A 31 20.71 8.35 -1.14
CA GLN A 31 21.27 7.01 -1.16
C GLN A 31 20.69 6.12 -2.26
N LYS A 32 19.53 6.45 -2.80
CA LYS A 32 18.89 5.59 -3.80
C LYS A 32 18.17 6.34 -4.92
N THR A 33 18.19 7.67 -4.92
CA THR A 33 17.55 8.47 -5.97
C THR A 33 18.46 9.61 -6.40
N ASP A 34 18.17 10.16 -7.57
CA ASP A 34 18.84 11.36 -8.09
C ASP A 34 17.97 12.61 -7.92
N TRP A 35 17.04 12.57 -7.00
CA TRP A 35 16.09 13.66 -6.81
C TRP A 35 16.75 14.94 -6.34
N THR A 36 16.19 16.06 -6.77
CA THR A 36 16.59 17.40 -6.35
C THR A 36 15.67 17.87 -5.23
N ALA A 37 16.05 18.96 -4.55
CA ALA A 37 15.19 19.59 -3.56
C ALA A 37 13.82 19.97 -4.14
N SER A 38 13.80 20.42 -5.39
CA SER A 38 12.56 20.78 -6.08
C SER A 38 11.63 19.56 -6.25
N THR A 39 12.19 18.41 -6.63
CA THR A 39 11.43 17.17 -6.77
C THR A 39 10.81 16.75 -5.44
N VAL A 40 11.59 16.77 -4.37
CA VAL A 40 11.11 16.40 -3.03
C VAL A 40 9.97 17.31 -2.59
N LYS A 41 10.12 18.62 -2.79
CA LYS A 41 9.07 19.59 -2.41
C LYS A 41 7.79 19.39 -3.21
N THR A 42 7.90 19.07 -4.49
CA THR A 42 6.72 18.78 -5.33
C THR A 42 5.98 17.55 -4.83
N LEU A 43 6.72 16.48 -4.52
CA LEU A 43 6.12 15.25 -4.00
C LEU A 43 5.48 15.47 -2.63
N LEU A 44 6.13 16.24 -1.76
CA LEU A 44 5.58 16.59 -0.45
C LEU A 44 4.27 17.35 -0.59
N LYS A 45 4.21 18.31 -1.51
CA LYS A 45 2.98 19.06 -1.74
C LYS A 45 1.85 18.15 -2.20
N ARG A 46 2.14 17.22 -3.09
CA ARG A 46 1.15 16.25 -3.55
C ARG A 46 0.61 15.41 -2.40
N LEU A 47 1.49 14.97 -1.50
CA LEU A 47 1.10 14.17 -0.34
C LEU A 47 0.25 14.97 0.65
N VAL A 48 0.55 16.23 0.84
CA VAL A 48 -0.28 17.14 1.66
C VAL A 48 -1.66 17.29 1.02
N ASP A 49 -1.71 17.55 -0.27
CA ASP A 49 -2.97 17.72 -1.01
C ASP A 49 -3.82 16.45 -0.99
N LYS A 50 -3.19 15.27 -0.97
CA LYS A 50 -3.88 13.98 -0.89
C LYS A 50 -4.31 13.58 0.53
N GLY A 51 -3.94 14.37 1.53
CA GLY A 51 -4.31 14.10 2.91
C GLY A 51 -3.43 13.09 3.63
N TYR A 52 -2.24 12.77 3.12
CA TYR A 52 -1.30 11.84 3.74
C TYR A 52 -0.37 12.52 4.73
N LEU A 53 -0.07 13.81 4.54
CA LEU A 53 0.86 14.57 5.35
C LEU A 53 0.23 15.84 5.88
N ALA A 54 0.58 16.17 7.13
CA ALA A 54 0.35 17.48 7.70
C ALA A 54 1.67 18.28 7.65
N THR A 55 1.56 19.58 7.56
CA THR A 55 2.72 20.48 7.62
C THR A 55 2.56 21.43 8.79
N GLN A 56 3.69 21.77 9.40
CA GLN A 56 3.76 22.78 10.45
C GLN A 56 4.98 23.64 10.19
N LYS A 57 4.79 24.94 10.14
CA LYS A 57 5.92 25.86 9.95
C LYS A 57 6.75 25.92 11.23
N SER A 58 8.06 25.74 11.11
CA SER A 58 9.02 25.81 12.20
C SER A 58 10.19 26.70 11.74
N GLY A 59 10.16 27.96 12.15
CA GLY A 59 11.15 28.93 11.67
C GLY A 59 11.03 29.15 10.18
N LYS A 60 12.13 28.88 9.44
CA LYS A 60 12.17 29.01 7.98
C LYS A 60 11.84 27.71 7.27
N SER A 61 11.64 26.62 8.03
CA SER A 61 11.39 25.29 7.50
C SER A 61 9.97 24.84 7.78
N PHE A 62 9.56 23.78 7.09
CA PHE A 62 8.31 23.08 7.39
C PHE A 62 8.62 21.70 7.93
N LEU A 63 7.90 21.32 8.97
CA LEU A 63 7.92 19.97 9.50
C LEU A 63 6.74 19.20 8.91
N TYR A 64 7.02 18.00 8.45
CA TYR A 64 6.02 17.10 7.87
C TYR A 64 5.81 15.91 8.78
N SER A 65 4.55 15.57 9.01
CA SER A 65 4.17 14.40 9.81
C SER A 65 3.05 13.65 9.11
N ALA A 66 2.96 12.35 9.37
CA ALA A 66 1.98 11.50 8.71
C ALA A 66 0.58 11.66 9.33
N LEU A 67 -0.43 11.78 8.50
CA LEU A 67 -1.84 11.76 8.89
C LEU A 67 -2.44 10.35 8.79
N VAL A 68 -1.75 9.46 8.07
CA VAL A 68 -2.17 8.07 7.84
C VAL A 68 -1.05 7.18 8.37
N SER A 69 -1.40 6.13 9.12
CA SER A 69 -0.39 5.18 9.61
C SER A 69 0.19 4.37 8.46
N GLU A 70 1.41 3.86 8.64
CA GLU A 70 2.04 2.99 7.65
C GLU A 70 1.19 1.74 7.39
N GLU A 71 0.68 1.12 8.44
CA GLU A 71 -0.17 -0.06 8.31
C GLU A 71 -1.42 0.20 7.48
N GLU A 72 -2.12 1.30 7.75
CA GLU A 72 -3.30 1.68 6.98
C GLU A 72 -2.96 1.92 5.51
N ALA A 73 -1.86 2.62 5.26
CA ALA A 73 -1.42 2.91 3.89
C ALA A 73 -1.03 1.64 3.14
N ILE A 74 -0.34 0.69 3.80
CA ILE A 74 0.01 -0.61 3.21
C ILE A 74 -1.26 -1.38 2.84
N ASN A 75 -2.24 -1.42 3.73
CA ASN A 75 -3.49 -2.12 3.46
C ASN A 75 -4.24 -1.52 2.28
N ARG A 76 -4.28 -0.19 2.19
CA ARG A 76 -4.88 0.50 1.05
C ARG A 76 -4.19 0.13 -0.27
N GLN A 77 -2.86 0.05 -0.26
CA GLN A 77 -2.08 -0.34 -1.44
C GLN A 77 -2.38 -1.77 -1.87
N ALA A 78 -2.49 -2.68 -0.91
CA ALA A 78 -2.84 -4.08 -1.19
C ALA A 78 -4.23 -4.16 -1.82
N ASP A 79 -5.21 -3.45 -1.26
CA ASP A 79 -6.57 -3.42 -1.78
C ASP A 79 -6.62 -2.85 -3.20
N GLU A 80 -5.92 -1.76 -3.46
CA GLU A 80 -5.85 -1.16 -4.80
C GLU A 80 -5.23 -2.09 -5.82
N LEU A 81 -4.18 -2.83 -5.42
CA LEU A 81 -3.55 -3.81 -6.30
C LEU A 81 -4.55 -4.90 -6.70
N PHE A 82 -5.26 -5.44 -5.73
CA PHE A 82 -6.20 -6.54 -5.96
C PHE A 82 -7.44 -6.11 -6.74
N ASP A 83 -7.88 -4.86 -6.62
CA ASP A 83 -9.06 -4.34 -7.31
C ASP A 83 -9.00 -4.50 -8.84
N LYS A 84 -7.82 -4.56 -9.41
CA LYS A 84 -7.65 -4.72 -10.86
C LYS A 84 -7.77 -6.18 -11.34
N PHE A 85 -7.88 -7.13 -10.41
CA PHE A 85 -7.95 -8.55 -10.74
C PHE A 85 -9.35 -9.11 -10.49
N CYS A 86 -9.69 -10.18 -11.20
CA CYS A 86 -10.91 -10.93 -10.91
C CYS A 86 -10.84 -11.50 -9.48
N GLN A 87 -11.87 -11.27 -8.70
CA GLN A 87 -11.91 -11.69 -7.29
C GLN A 87 -11.67 -13.21 -7.12
N ARG A 88 -12.08 -14.00 -8.10
CA ARG A 88 -11.85 -15.46 -8.08
C ARG A 88 -10.39 -15.85 -8.21
N LYS A 89 -9.52 -14.91 -8.62
CA LYS A 89 -8.08 -15.15 -8.74
C LYS A 89 -7.30 -14.73 -7.49
N TYR A 90 -7.96 -14.09 -6.53
CA TYR A 90 -7.29 -13.56 -5.33
C TYR A 90 -6.58 -14.67 -4.55
N THR A 91 -7.23 -15.80 -4.32
CA THR A 91 -6.62 -16.89 -3.55
C THR A 91 -5.37 -17.43 -4.21
N ALA A 92 -5.35 -17.54 -5.55
CA ALA A 92 -4.16 -17.97 -6.28
C ALA A 92 -2.99 -16.99 -6.09
N ILE A 93 -3.29 -15.70 -6.06
CA ILE A 93 -2.27 -14.66 -5.82
C ILE A 93 -1.74 -14.77 -4.39
N ILE A 94 -2.63 -14.96 -3.42
CA ILE A 94 -2.24 -15.12 -2.02
C ILE A 94 -1.36 -16.36 -1.83
N LYS A 95 -1.69 -17.49 -2.49
CA LYS A 95 -0.85 -18.68 -2.47
C LYS A 95 0.55 -18.39 -3.00
N HIS A 96 0.63 -17.69 -4.13
CA HIS A 96 1.91 -17.30 -4.70
C HIS A 96 2.73 -16.47 -3.71
N LEU A 97 2.09 -15.49 -3.06
CA LEU A 97 2.77 -14.65 -2.08
C LEU A 97 3.24 -15.44 -0.86
N VAL A 98 2.44 -16.38 -0.39
CA VAL A 98 2.84 -17.26 0.73
C VAL A 98 4.06 -18.11 0.34
N GLU A 99 4.08 -18.65 -0.87
CA GLU A 99 5.19 -19.47 -1.35
C GLU A 99 6.49 -18.69 -1.46
N THR A 100 6.41 -17.43 -1.85
CA THR A 100 7.59 -16.60 -2.14
C THR A 100 8.03 -15.70 -0.99
N THR A 101 7.19 -15.53 0.04
CA THR A 101 7.48 -14.63 1.15
C THR A 101 8.25 -15.35 2.26
N PRO A 102 9.42 -14.82 2.69
CA PRO A 102 10.11 -15.37 3.84
C PRO A 102 9.28 -15.16 5.10
N MET A 103 9.14 -16.21 5.90
CA MET A 103 8.32 -16.18 7.10
C MET A 103 9.00 -16.86 8.27
N THR A 104 8.76 -16.33 9.48
CA THR A 104 9.16 -17.01 10.72
C THR A 104 8.09 -18.02 11.10
N MET A 105 8.40 -18.89 12.06
CA MET A 105 7.40 -19.82 12.59
C MET A 105 6.21 -19.06 13.20
N ALA A 106 6.47 -17.93 13.88
CA ALA A 106 5.41 -17.10 14.44
C ALA A 106 4.50 -16.55 13.37
N ASP A 107 5.06 -16.08 12.25
CA ASP A 107 4.26 -15.58 11.10
C ASP A 107 3.36 -16.69 10.55
N ILE A 108 3.90 -17.89 10.39
CA ILE A 108 3.14 -19.05 9.89
C ILE A 108 2.01 -19.40 10.84
N ASN A 109 2.28 -19.43 12.15
CA ASN A 109 1.27 -19.74 13.15
C ASN A 109 0.13 -18.70 13.13
N ASP A 110 0.46 -17.43 12.99
CA ASP A 110 -0.53 -16.35 12.92
C ASP A 110 -1.42 -16.51 11.70
N LEU A 111 -0.83 -16.81 10.53
CA LEU A 111 -1.59 -17.03 9.30
C LEU A 111 -2.46 -18.27 9.40
N GLN A 112 -1.96 -19.35 9.99
CA GLN A 112 -2.73 -20.57 10.19
C GLN A 112 -3.94 -20.31 11.11
N ALA A 113 -3.76 -19.56 12.20
CA ALA A 113 -4.84 -19.21 13.10
C ALA A 113 -5.90 -18.36 12.39
N LEU A 114 -5.48 -17.39 11.59
CA LEU A 114 -6.37 -16.55 10.82
C LEU A 114 -7.19 -17.38 9.82
N LEU A 115 -6.53 -18.28 9.11
CA LEU A 115 -7.20 -19.15 8.14
C LEU A 115 -8.20 -20.08 8.81
N LEU A 116 -7.85 -20.60 9.98
CA LEU A 116 -8.74 -21.47 10.75
C LEU A 116 -10.02 -20.72 11.15
N SER A 117 -9.87 -19.49 11.65
CA SER A 117 -10.99 -18.62 12.00
C SER A 117 -11.86 -18.32 10.78
N LYS A 118 -11.24 -18.09 9.63
CA LYS A 118 -11.93 -17.75 8.39
C LYS A 118 -12.79 -18.90 7.85
N LYS A 119 -12.53 -20.13 8.25
CA LYS A 119 -13.35 -21.27 7.84
C LYS A 119 -14.81 -21.14 8.27
N GLU A 120 -15.08 -20.44 9.36
CA GLU A 120 -16.44 -20.19 9.84
C GLU A 120 -17.25 -19.33 8.88
N GLU A 121 -16.57 -18.54 8.06
CA GLU A 121 -17.18 -17.63 7.08
C GLU A 121 -16.97 -18.12 5.65
N ALA A 122 -16.57 -19.40 5.48
CA ALA A 122 -16.24 -19.92 4.16
C ALA A 122 -17.45 -19.88 3.23
N LEU A 123 -17.21 -19.45 2.00
CA LEU A 123 -18.23 -19.41 0.95
C LEU A 123 -18.14 -20.69 0.11
N GLU A 124 -19.27 -21.14 -0.41
CA GLU A 124 -19.28 -22.27 -1.34
C GLU A 124 -18.64 -21.87 -2.67
N GLU A 125 -18.84 -20.60 -3.07
CA GLU A 125 -18.28 -20.06 -4.30
C GLU A 125 -17.98 -18.58 -4.11
N VAL A 126 -16.80 -18.15 -4.58
CA VAL A 126 -16.43 -16.75 -4.55
C VAL A 126 -17.11 -16.04 -5.73
N PRO A 127 -17.83 -14.93 -5.49
CA PRO A 127 -18.47 -14.20 -6.59
C PRO A 127 -17.43 -13.51 -7.48
N CYS A 128 -17.77 -13.37 -8.76
CA CYS A 128 -16.96 -12.63 -9.72
C CYS A 128 -17.33 -11.14 -9.64
N ASN A 129 -16.31 -10.29 -9.66
CA ASN A 129 -16.49 -8.83 -9.64
C ASN A 129 -16.17 -8.15 -10.97
N CYS A 130 -16.03 -8.93 -12.06
CA CYS A 130 -15.69 -8.39 -13.37
C CYS A 130 -16.94 -8.02 -14.17
N ILE A 131 -16.73 -7.19 -15.19
CA ILE A 131 -17.76 -6.96 -16.20
C ILE A 131 -17.64 -8.04 -17.29
N PRO A 132 -18.74 -8.34 -18.02
CA PRO A 132 -18.66 -9.31 -19.12
C PRO A 132 -17.61 -8.93 -20.15
N GLY A 133 -16.81 -9.88 -20.56
CA GLY A 133 -15.74 -9.66 -21.53
C GLY A 133 -14.35 -9.50 -20.91
N GLN A 134 -14.27 -9.34 -19.59
CA GLN A 134 -12.98 -9.18 -18.90
C GLN A 134 -12.55 -10.41 -18.10
N CYS A 135 -13.38 -11.46 -18.06
CA CYS A 135 -13.02 -12.73 -17.46
C CYS A 135 -13.81 -13.86 -18.12
N ARG A 136 -13.43 -15.08 -17.81
CA ARG A 136 -14.11 -16.28 -18.32
C ARG A 136 -14.99 -16.95 -17.26
N CYS A 137 -15.46 -16.17 -16.27
CA CYS A 137 -16.33 -16.70 -15.25
C CYS A 137 -17.68 -17.09 -15.84
N LYS A 138 -18.28 -18.14 -15.31
CA LYS A 138 -19.53 -18.72 -15.85
C LYS A 138 -20.68 -17.70 -15.95
N GLU A 139 -20.72 -16.72 -15.04
CA GLU A 139 -21.72 -15.66 -15.06
C GLU A 139 -21.68 -14.83 -16.35
N HIS A 140 -20.51 -14.77 -16.99
CA HIS A 140 -20.30 -13.96 -18.19
C HIS A 140 -20.29 -14.79 -19.47
N LEU A 141 -20.22 -16.11 -19.36
CA LEU A 141 -20.20 -17.00 -20.53
C LEU A 141 -21.59 -17.42 -20.97
N SER A 142 -22.56 -17.32 -20.08
CA SER A 142 -23.93 -17.76 -20.34
C SER A 142 -24.86 -16.66 -20.88
N ALA A 143 -24.30 -15.50 -21.18
CA ALA A 143 -25.06 -14.36 -21.70
C ALA A 143 -25.28 -14.44 -23.19
#